data_a3fb8895b4bb1eb5d015ec3e5ee85b67
#
_entry.id   a3fb8895b4bb1eb5d015ec3e5ee85b67
#
_cell.length_a   1.000
_cell.length_b   1.000
_cell.length_c   1.000
_cell.angle_alpha   90.00
_cell.angle_beta   90.00
_cell.angle_gamma   90.00
#
_symmetry.space_group_name_H-M   'P 1'
#
loop_
_entity.id
_entity.type
_entity.pdbx_description
1 polymer ?
#
loop_
_entity_poly.entity_id
_entity_poly.type
_entity_poly.pdbx_seq_one_letter_code
_entity_poly.pdbx_strand_id
1 'polypeptide(L)'
;MRMLKTGLLNFISVLVKVITGLFLNKIMALYVGPAGYALVSQFQNGINFITTFASGAINTGVTKYTAEYANDKGKTSDLFKCITLLAITCCSFFSLTIIVFSEYFSLKLLGTINYSGVIKWFAATLFLFVANSILVSIINGLKEFKLYVLI
;
A
#
# COMPACT_ATOMS: atom_id res chain seq x y z
N MET A 1 1.52 -18.93 25.65
CA MET A 1 2.78 -19.10 24.90
C MET A 1 2.71 -18.65 23.43
N ARG A 2 1.61 -18.85 22.67
CA ARG A 2 1.51 -18.40 21.26
C ARG A 2 1.54 -16.85 21.13
N MET A 3 0.86 -16.11 21.99
CA MET A 3 0.84 -14.63 21.95
C MET A 3 2.22 -13.99 22.16
N LEU A 4 3.01 -14.51 23.10
CA LEU A 4 4.38 -14.02 23.34
C LEU A 4 5.30 -14.25 22.13
N LYS A 5 5.21 -15.43 21.48
CA LYS A 5 5.99 -15.71 20.26
C LYS A 5 5.60 -14.78 19.10
N THR A 6 4.30 -14.53 18.92
CA THR A 6 3.81 -13.61 17.87
C THR A 6 4.22 -12.17 18.15
N GLY A 7 4.15 -11.73 19.42
CA GLY A 7 4.63 -10.41 19.82
C GLY A 7 6.13 -10.23 19.59
N LEU A 8 6.93 -11.26 19.89
CA LEU A 8 8.37 -11.23 19.70
C LEU A 8 8.76 -11.22 18.21
N LEU A 9 8.06 -11.98 17.37
CA LEU A 9 8.24 -11.96 15.92
C LEU A 9 7.90 -10.59 15.32
N ASN A 10 6.77 -9.98 15.74
CA ASN A 10 6.41 -8.64 15.31
C ASN A 10 7.44 -7.59 15.75
N PHE A 11 7.95 -7.69 16.98
CA PHE A 11 8.98 -6.79 17.48
C PHE A 11 10.26 -6.88 16.65
N ILE A 12 10.73 -8.10 16.34
CA ILE A 12 11.90 -8.32 15.48
C ILE A 12 11.65 -7.76 14.08
N SER A 13 10.49 -8.00 13.49
CA SER A 13 10.12 -7.47 12.17
C SER A 13 10.15 -5.94 12.14
N VAL A 14 9.61 -5.29 13.18
CA VAL A 14 9.63 -3.82 13.29
C VAL A 14 11.06 -3.30 13.45
N LEU A 15 11.89 -3.97 14.28
CA LEU A 15 13.30 -3.59 14.43
C LEU A 15 14.06 -3.68 13.10
N VAL A 16 13.90 -4.77 12.36
CA VAL A 16 14.52 -4.93 11.04
C VAL A 16 14.07 -3.84 10.07
N LYS A 17 12.75 -3.54 10.01
CA LYS A 17 12.21 -2.46 9.17
C LYS A 17 12.81 -1.10 9.54
N VAL A 18 12.92 -0.79 10.82
CA VAL A 18 13.47 0.50 11.29
C VAL A 18 14.95 0.60 10.93
N ILE A 19 15.75 -0.44 11.20
CA ILE A 19 17.19 -0.45 10.89
C ILE A 19 17.40 -0.33 9.38
N THR A 20 16.67 -1.10 8.58
CA THR A 20 16.74 -1.05 7.10
C THR A 20 16.32 0.32 6.59
N GLY A 21 15.25 0.90 7.13
CA GLY A 21 14.79 2.24 6.78
C GLY A 21 15.82 3.32 7.07
N LEU A 22 16.45 3.29 8.24
CA LEU A 22 17.54 4.22 8.60
C LEU A 22 18.74 4.10 7.66
N PHE A 23 19.11 2.86 7.30
CA PHE A 23 20.21 2.60 6.38
C PHE A 23 19.90 3.13 4.97
N LEU A 24 18.72 2.85 4.45
CA LEU A 24 18.26 3.35 3.16
C LEU A 24 18.19 4.87 3.13
N ASN A 25 17.64 5.49 4.17
CA ASN A 25 17.56 6.94 4.28
C ASN A 25 18.96 7.59 4.29
N LYS A 26 19.90 6.99 5.01
CA LYS A 26 21.29 7.46 5.02
C LYS A 26 21.95 7.35 3.65
N ILE A 27 21.78 6.22 2.96
CA ILE A 27 22.32 6.00 1.61
C ILE A 27 21.71 7.02 0.63
N MET A 28 20.39 7.18 0.65
CA MET A 28 19.70 8.14 -0.21
C MET A 28 20.16 9.58 0.04
N ALA A 29 20.33 9.98 1.29
CA ALA A 29 20.79 11.31 1.64
C ALA A 29 22.23 11.56 1.17
N LEU A 30 23.11 10.55 1.23
CA LEU A 30 24.52 10.66 0.82
C LEU A 30 24.69 10.68 -0.71
N TYR A 31 24.00 9.79 -1.43
CA TYR A 31 24.20 9.62 -2.89
C TYR A 31 23.30 10.52 -3.74
N VAL A 32 22.08 10.77 -3.31
CA VAL A 32 21.09 11.57 -4.08
C VAL A 32 21.03 13.02 -3.59
N GLY A 33 21.55 13.24 -2.40
CA GLY A 33 21.54 14.56 -1.76
C GLY A 33 20.21 14.94 -1.13
N PRO A 34 20.17 16.02 -0.31
CA PRO A 34 18.95 16.40 0.42
C PRO A 34 17.75 16.74 -0.48
N ALA A 35 18.00 17.40 -1.61
CA ALA A 35 16.95 17.79 -2.55
C ALA A 35 16.32 16.57 -3.24
N GLY A 36 17.14 15.62 -3.70
CA GLY A 36 16.65 14.40 -4.32
C GLY A 36 15.96 13.48 -3.31
N TYR A 37 16.46 13.38 -2.09
CA TYR A 37 15.79 12.65 -1.01
C TYR A 37 14.41 13.25 -0.68
N ALA A 38 14.30 14.57 -0.65
CA ALA A 38 13.01 15.25 -0.45
C ALA A 38 12.00 14.90 -1.55
N LEU A 39 12.42 14.89 -2.83
CA LEU A 39 11.58 14.51 -3.96
C LEU A 39 11.07 13.08 -3.84
N VAL A 40 11.95 12.12 -3.52
CA VAL A 40 11.56 10.71 -3.32
C VAL A 40 10.58 10.56 -2.16
N SER A 41 10.82 11.25 -1.05
CA SER A 41 9.95 11.22 0.11
C SER A 41 8.57 11.82 -0.18
N GLN A 42 8.51 12.94 -0.92
CA GLN A 42 7.25 13.54 -1.36
C GLN A 42 6.48 12.62 -2.30
N PHE A 43 7.16 11.98 -3.25
CA PHE A 43 6.56 11.00 -4.15
C PHE A 43 5.99 9.81 -3.37
N GLN A 44 6.75 9.29 -2.41
CA GLN A 44 6.32 8.17 -1.57
C GLN A 44 5.11 8.52 -0.70
N ASN A 45 5.06 9.73 -0.14
CA ASN A 45 3.89 10.23 0.57
C ASN A 45 2.68 10.36 -0.36
N GLY A 46 2.87 10.84 -1.58
CA GLY A 46 1.84 10.90 -2.61
C GLY A 46 1.29 9.52 -2.97
N ILE A 47 2.18 8.52 -3.17
CA ILE A 47 1.79 7.12 -3.41
C ILE A 47 0.93 6.60 -2.26
N ASN A 48 1.36 6.77 -1.01
CA ASN A 48 0.63 6.30 0.17
C ASN A 48 -0.74 6.95 0.29
N PHE A 49 -0.82 8.26 0.03
CA PHE A 49 -2.09 8.99 0.02
C PHE A 49 -3.05 8.43 -1.05
N ILE A 50 -2.60 8.36 -2.29
CA ILE A 50 -3.39 7.90 -3.42
C ILE A 50 -3.84 6.44 -3.23
N THR A 51 -2.94 5.54 -2.82
CA THR A 51 -3.27 4.12 -2.60
C THR A 51 -4.28 3.94 -1.47
N THR A 52 -4.22 4.75 -0.42
CA THR A 52 -5.21 4.73 0.66
C THR A 52 -6.61 5.09 0.15
N PHE A 53 -6.71 6.13 -0.67
CA PHE A 53 -7.98 6.53 -1.29
C PHE A 53 -8.44 5.54 -2.36
N ALA A 54 -7.53 5.06 -3.22
CA ALA A 54 -7.84 4.09 -4.27
C ALA A 54 -8.29 2.73 -3.72
N SER A 55 -7.78 2.34 -2.54
CA SER A 55 -8.29 1.16 -1.83
C SER A 55 -9.65 1.44 -1.15
N GLY A 56 -10.16 2.68 -1.20
CA GLY A 56 -11.42 3.06 -0.57
C GLY A 56 -11.41 2.93 0.95
N ALA A 57 -10.24 2.90 1.58
CA ALA A 57 -10.05 2.64 3.01
C ALA A 57 -10.76 1.35 3.51
N ILE A 58 -11.06 0.42 2.59
CA ILE A 58 -11.79 -0.83 2.89
C ILE A 58 -10.94 -1.88 3.62
N ASN A 59 -9.64 -1.66 3.76
CA ASN A 59 -8.72 -2.64 4.36
C ASN A 59 -9.17 -3.12 5.75
N THR A 60 -9.68 -2.20 6.59
CA THR A 60 -10.21 -2.56 7.91
C THR A 60 -11.46 -3.43 7.80
N GLY A 61 -12.37 -3.11 6.88
CA GLY A 61 -13.55 -3.91 6.58
C GLY A 61 -13.19 -5.30 6.05
N VAL A 62 -12.24 -5.37 5.10
CA VAL A 62 -11.73 -6.64 4.56
C VAL A 62 -11.19 -7.52 5.67
N THR A 63 -10.33 -6.97 6.54
CA THR A 63 -9.76 -7.71 7.68
C THR A 63 -10.84 -8.23 8.61
N LYS A 64 -11.84 -7.39 8.97
CA LYS A 64 -12.93 -7.74 9.86
C LYS A 64 -13.81 -8.86 9.27
N TYR A 65 -14.33 -8.65 8.07
CA TYR A 65 -15.26 -9.61 7.45
C TYR A 65 -14.58 -10.90 7.02
N THR A 66 -13.30 -10.86 6.62
CA THR A 66 -12.53 -12.08 6.38
C THR A 66 -12.39 -12.91 7.65
N ALA A 67 -12.17 -12.28 8.80
CA ALA A 67 -12.11 -12.98 10.09
C ALA A 67 -13.50 -13.55 10.51
N GLU A 68 -14.56 -12.79 10.25
CA GLU A 68 -15.93 -13.16 10.62
C GLU A 68 -16.44 -14.35 9.77
N TYR A 69 -16.16 -14.35 8.46
CA TYR A 69 -16.66 -15.36 7.51
C TYR A 69 -15.66 -16.49 7.24
N ALA A 70 -14.56 -16.57 7.99
CA ALA A 70 -13.51 -17.56 7.78
C ALA A 70 -14.03 -19.03 7.75
N ASN A 71 -15.13 -19.33 8.45
CA ASN A 71 -15.72 -20.68 8.52
C ASN A 71 -16.88 -20.88 7.54
N ASP A 72 -17.28 -19.86 6.77
CA ASP A 72 -18.41 -19.91 5.82
C ASP A 72 -17.89 -19.65 4.40
N LYS A 73 -17.67 -20.73 3.64
CA LYS A 73 -17.13 -20.64 2.26
C LYS A 73 -18.03 -19.84 1.31
N GLY A 74 -19.34 -19.85 1.50
CA GLY A 74 -20.28 -19.12 0.66
C GLY A 74 -20.12 -17.62 0.85
N LYS A 75 -20.20 -17.15 2.10
CA LYS A 75 -20.04 -15.74 2.46
C LYS A 75 -18.65 -15.21 2.14
N THR A 76 -17.60 -16.02 2.33
CA THR A 76 -16.24 -15.67 1.97
C THR A 76 -16.09 -15.43 0.45
N SER A 77 -16.70 -16.28 -0.38
CA SER A 77 -16.68 -16.10 -1.84
C SER A 77 -17.38 -14.82 -2.27
N ASP A 78 -18.54 -14.53 -1.71
CA ASP A 78 -19.30 -13.31 -2.05
C ASP A 78 -18.59 -12.05 -1.54
N LEU A 79 -17.97 -12.12 -0.36
CA LEU A 79 -17.11 -11.05 0.15
C LEU A 79 -15.97 -10.73 -0.83
N PHE A 80 -15.26 -11.75 -1.32
CA PHE A 80 -14.15 -11.54 -2.26
C PHE A 80 -14.60 -10.97 -3.59
N LYS A 81 -15.75 -11.38 -4.13
CA LYS A 81 -16.34 -10.76 -5.33
C LYS A 81 -16.63 -9.28 -5.10
N CYS A 82 -17.24 -8.94 -3.98
CA CYS A 82 -17.57 -7.57 -3.62
C CYS A 82 -16.30 -6.70 -3.47
N ILE A 83 -15.29 -7.19 -2.77
CA ILE A 83 -14.00 -6.50 -2.60
C ILE A 83 -13.33 -6.27 -3.95
N THR A 84 -13.29 -7.29 -4.81
CA THR A 84 -12.67 -7.20 -6.12
C THR A 84 -13.38 -6.19 -7.01
N LEU A 85 -14.71 -6.20 -7.04
CA LEU A 85 -15.50 -5.23 -7.80
C LEU A 85 -15.26 -3.80 -7.32
N LEU A 86 -15.31 -3.57 -6.00
CA LEU A 86 -15.02 -2.27 -5.40
C LEU A 86 -13.59 -1.80 -5.72
N ALA A 87 -12.60 -2.69 -5.57
CA ALA A 87 -11.21 -2.37 -5.86
C ALA A 87 -11.02 -1.96 -7.32
N ILE A 88 -11.56 -2.73 -8.27
CA ILE A 88 -11.45 -2.43 -9.69
C ILE A 88 -12.12 -1.08 -10.01
N THR A 89 -13.31 -0.82 -9.49
CA THR A 89 -14.04 0.42 -9.74
C THR A 89 -13.28 1.63 -9.19
N CYS A 90 -12.85 1.56 -7.93
CA CYS A 90 -12.07 2.64 -7.31
C CYS A 90 -10.72 2.85 -8.01
N CYS A 91 -9.97 1.78 -8.27
CA CYS A 91 -8.69 1.88 -8.96
C CYS A 91 -8.82 2.48 -10.35
N SER A 92 -9.83 2.06 -11.13
CA SER A 92 -10.06 2.61 -12.48
C SER A 92 -10.36 4.09 -12.43
N PHE A 93 -11.21 4.51 -11.51
CA PHE A 93 -11.56 5.92 -11.32
C PHE A 93 -10.32 6.76 -10.94
N PHE A 94 -9.57 6.33 -9.93
CA PHE A 94 -8.37 7.06 -9.49
C PHE A 94 -7.26 7.02 -10.53
N SER A 95 -7.03 5.88 -11.19
CA SER A 95 -6.03 5.75 -12.24
C SER A 95 -6.31 6.70 -13.40
N LEU A 96 -7.56 6.74 -13.90
CA LEU A 96 -7.96 7.67 -14.95
C LEU A 96 -7.77 9.13 -14.52
N THR A 97 -8.20 9.48 -13.31
CA THR A 97 -8.05 10.83 -12.77
C THR A 97 -6.58 11.23 -12.72
N ILE A 98 -5.68 10.35 -12.24
CA ILE A 98 -4.25 10.62 -12.14
C ILE A 98 -3.61 10.75 -13.53
N ILE A 99 -4.00 9.93 -14.49
CA ILE A 99 -3.48 10.01 -15.87
C ILE A 99 -3.85 11.36 -16.51
N VAL A 100 -5.12 11.76 -16.39
CA VAL A 100 -5.62 13.02 -16.96
C VAL A 100 -4.94 14.22 -16.32
N PHE A 101 -4.81 14.23 -15.00
CA PHE A 101 -4.20 15.32 -14.24
C PHE A 101 -2.73 15.09 -13.89
N SER A 102 -2.01 14.24 -14.64
CA SER A 102 -0.62 13.86 -14.32
C SER A 102 0.35 15.04 -14.22
N GLU A 103 0.19 16.06 -15.06
CA GLU A 103 1.01 17.27 -15.04
C GLU A 103 0.75 18.11 -13.77
N TYR A 104 -0.52 18.26 -13.41
CA TYR A 104 -0.91 18.94 -12.17
C TYR A 104 -0.36 18.25 -10.93
N PHE A 105 -0.49 16.90 -10.86
CA PHE A 105 0.06 16.11 -9.76
C PHE A 105 1.59 16.17 -9.73
N SER A 106 2.26 16.14 -10.89
CA SER A 106 3.70 16.28 -10.99
C SER A 106 4.16 17.64 -10.46
N LEU A 107 3.50 18.72 -10.86
CA LEU A 107 3.82 20.06 -10.39
C LEU A 107 3.59 20.23 -8.88
N LYS A 108 2.45 19.73 -8.37
CA LYS A 108 2.09 19.87 -6.96
C LYS A 108 2.90 18.99 -6.02
N LEU A 109 3.21 17.74 -6.42
CA LEU A 109 3.93 16.79 -5.58
C LEU A 109 5.45 16.89 -5.74
N LEU A 110 5.93 17.18 -6.95
CA LEU A 110 7.36 17.12 -7.27
C LEU A 110 7.96 18.48 -7.68
N GLY A 111 7.12 19.51 -7.73
CA GLY A 111 7.57 20.89 -8.04
C GLY A 111 7.91 21.13 -9.51
N THR A 112 7.85 20.12 -10.38
CA THR A 112 8.18 20.25 -11.81
C THR A 112 7.26 19.36 -12.66
N ILE A 113 7.04 19.76 -13.91
CA ILE A 113 6.22 19.00 -14.89
C ILE A 113 7.00 17.80 -15.44
N ASN A 114 8.33 17.82 -15.36
CA ASN A 114 9.21 16.80 -15.97
C ASN A 114 8.97 15.38 -15.48
N TYR A 115 8.34 15.21 -14.32
CA TYR A 115 8.04 13.89 -13.74
C TYR A 115 6.62 13.39 -14.03
N SER A 116 5.87 14.05 -14.94
CA SER A 116 4.52 13.60 -15.33
C SER A 116 4.49 12.17 -15.86
N GLY A 117 5.56 11.74 -16.58
CA GLY A 117 5.73 10.36 -17.02
C GLY A 117 5.77 9.35 -15.86
N VAL A 118 6.48 9.68 -14.77
CA VAL A 118 6.55 8.82 -13.57
C VAL A 118 5.17 8.70 -12.91
N ILE A 119 4.41 9.79 -12.86
CA ILE A 119 3.04 9.80 -12.32
C ILE A 119 2.11 8.93 -13.18
N LYS A 120 2.23 8.97 -14.51
CA LYS A 120 1.45 8.10 -15.42
C LYS A 120 1.78 6.63 -15.22
N TRP A 121 3.06 6.28 -15.11
CA TRP A 121 3.49 4.91 -14.80
C TRP A 121 2.98 4.43 -13.43
N PHE A 122 3.02 5.29 -12.43
CA PHE A 122 2.44 4.99 -11.13
C PHE A 122 0.93 4.71 -11.23
N ALA A 123 0.18 5.56 -11.97
CA ALA A 123 -1.25 5.35 -12.18
C ALA A 123 -1.56 4.01 -12.87
N ALA A 124 -0.74 3.59 -13.85
CA ALA A 124 -0.89 2.29 -14.51
C ALA A 124 -0.65 1.11 -13.57
N THR A 125 0.27 1.26 -12.60
CA THR A 125 0.60 0.21 -11.62
C THR A 125 -0.24 0.28 -10.34
N LEU A 126 -1.12 1.29 -10.19
CA LEU A 126 -1.92 1.51 -8.99
C LEU A 126 -2.72 0.27 -8.58
N PHE A 127 -3.23 -0.49 -9.56
CA PHE A 127 -3.97 -1.73 -9.31
C PHE A 127 -3.13 -2.76 -8.52
N LEU A 128 -1.83 -2.88 -8.81
CA LEU A 128 -0.94 -3.80 -8.10
C LEU A 128 -0.74 -3.38 -6.64
N PHE A 129 -0.62 -2.08 -6.38
CA PHE A 129 -0.50 -1.55 -5.02
C PHE A 129 -1.76 -1.83 -4.20
N VAL A 130 -2.94 -1.61 -4.79
CA VAL A 130 -4.22 -1.85 -4.10
C VAL A 130 -4.45 -3.36 -3.91
N ALA A 131 -4.15 -4.19 -4.91
CA ALA A 131 -4.25 -5.64 -4.79
C ALA A 131 -3.35 -6.17 -3.66
N ASN A 132 -2.09 -5.71 -3.57
CA ASN A 132 -1.19 -6.05 -2.47
C ASN A 132 -1.77 -5.63 -1.11
N SER A 133 -2.30 -4.41 -1.00
CA SER A 133 -2.91 -3.91 0.24
C SER A 133 -4.10 -4.77 0.70
N ILE A 134 -4.96 -5.19 -0.25
CA ILE A 134 -6.09 -6.07 0.03
C ILE A 134 -5.63 -7.47 0.43
N LEU A 135 -4.63 -8.05 -0.25
CA LEU A 135 -4.06 -9.36 0.10
C LEU A 135 -3.51 -9.37 1.52
N VAL A 136 -2.75 -8.33 1.89
CA VAL A 136 -2.24 -8.16 3.25
C VAL A 136 -3.39 -8.08 4.27
N SER A 137 -4.48 -7.39 3.94
CA SER A 137 -5.66 -7.29 4.80
C SER A 137 -6.39 -8.62 4.98
N ILE A 138 -6.48 -9.43 3.91
CA ILE A 138 -7.05 -10.79 3.95
C ILE A 138 -6.20 -11.71 4.85
N ILE A 139 -4.88 -11.71 4.66
CA ILE A 139 -3.95 -12.52 5.46
C ILE A 139 -4.05 -12.16 6.94
N ASN A 140 -4.15 -10.85 7.22
CA ASN A 140 -4.32 -10.36 8.59
C ASN A 140 -5.68 -10.79 9.18
N GLY A 141 -6.76 -10.77 8.37
CA GLY A 141 -8.09 -11.24 8.76
C GLY A 141 -8.15 -12.73 9.07
N LEU A 142 -7.45 -13.56 8.31
CA LEU A 142 -7.33 -15.00 8.55
C LEU A 142 -6.47 -15.34 9.76
N LYS A 143 -5.87 -14.35 10.44
CA LYS A 143 -4.95 -14.54 11.57
C LYS A 143 -3.72 -15.39 11.24
N GLU A 144 -3.35 -15.47 9.97
CA GLU A 144 -2.13 -16.13 9.50
C GLU A 144 -0.91 -15.22 9.76
N PHE A 145 -0.65 -14.94 11.04
CA PHE A 145 0.42 -14.03 11.49
C PHE A 145 1.80 -14.39 10.95
N LYS A 146 2.06 -15.65 10.64
CA LYS A 146 3.34 -16.07 10.07
C LYS A 146 3.55 -15.53 8.66
N LEU A 147 2.51 -15.56 7.84
CA LEU A 147 2.53 -15.01 6.48
C LEU A 147 2.61 -13.47 6.49
N TYR A 148 1.89 -12.83 7.42
CA TYR A 148 1.91 -11.37 7.56
C TYR A 148 3.29 -10.80 7.90
N VAL A 149 4.09 -11.53 8.69
CA VAL A 149 5.45 -11.11 9.08
C VAL A 149 6.46 -11.31 7.95
N LEU A 150 6.17 -12.18 6.98
CA LEU A 150 7.08 -12.56 5.89
C LEU A 150 6.95 -11.63 4.66
N ILE A 151 5.86 -10.87 4.55
CA ILE A 151 5.58 -9.88 3.49
C ILE A 151 5.99 -8.47 3.95
#